data_84b7b7635517e6d5b68794e4ffa03f6c
#
_entry.id   84b7b7635517e6d5b68794e4ffa03f6c
#
_cell.length_a   1.000
_cell.length_b   1.000
_cell.length_c   1.000
_cell.angle_alpha   90.00
_cell.angle_beta   90.00
_cell.angle_gamma   90.00
#
_symmetry.space_group_name_H-M   'P 1'
#
loop_
_entity.id
_entity.type
_entity.pdbx_description
1 polymer ?
#
loop_
_entity_poly.entity_id
_entity_poly.type
_entity_poly.pdbx_seq_one_letter_code
_entity_poly.pdbx_strand_id
1 'polypeptide(L)'
;MLELKISLRNKNEIERFLLINIIGIMDSLKEELITIDECEIYLFSPYSIDKLRELKINNEIISLLKEGTELEDVESLVPEKLKSTIDNLKFRAIDLLSKISNEEICEYKKWID
;
A
#
# COMPACT_ATOMS: atom_id res chain seq x y z
N MET A 1 3.73 -27.44 -4.28
CA MET A 1 3.78 -25.97 -4.36
C MET A 1 3.43 -25.35 -3.01
N LEU A 2 4.24 -24.41 -2.58
CA LEU A 2 3.92 -23.64 -1.36
C LEU A 2 2.99 -22.49 -1.70
N GLU A 3 1.98 -22.29 -0.89
CA GLU A 3 1.04 -21.19 -1.06
C GLU A 3 0.63 -20.64 0.30
N LEU A 4 0.64 -19.33 0.43
CA LEU A 4 0.14 -18.64 1.61
C LEU A 4 -1.01 -17.73 1.21
N LYS A 5 -2.15 -17.91 1.85
CA LYS A 5 -3.33 -17.08 1.58
C LYS A 5 -3.60 -16.14 2.75
N ILE A 6 -4.07 -14.94 2.41
CA ILE A 6 -4.44 -13.91 3.38
C ILE A 6 -5.92 -13.63 3.23
N SER A 7 -6.62 -13.58 4.35
CA SER A 7 -8.07 -13.34 4.37
C SER A 7 -8.39 -12.09 5.17
N LEU A 8 -9.09 -11.15 4.52
CA LEU A 8 -9.53 -9.89 5.10
C LEU A 8 -11.01 -9.74 4.74
N ARG A 9 -11.85 -9.45 5.73
CA ARG A 9 -13.30 -9.58 5.54
C ARG A 9 -14.12 -8.30 5.62
N ASN A 10 -13.60 -7.24 6.24
CA ASN A 10 -14.34 -6.00 6.29
C ASN A 10 -13.50 -4.84 5.80
N LYS A 11 -14.16 -3.76 5.44
CA LYS A 11 -13.50 -2.58 4.87
C LYS A 11 -12.39 -2.06 5.77
N ASN A 12 -12.65 -1.97 7.06
CA ASN A 12 -11.69 -1.43 8.02
C ASN A 12 -10.41 -2.27 8.08
N GLU A 13 -10.55 -3.59 8.12
CA GLU A 13 -9.41 -4.51 8.11
C GLU A 13 -8.60 -4.40 6.82
N ILE A 14 -9.31 -4.33 5.69
CA ILE A 14 -8.66 -4.23 4.39
C ILE A 14 -7.88 -2.93 4.30
N GLU A 15 -8.47 -1.82 4.72
CA GLU A 15 -7.81 -0.51 4.67
C GLU A 15 -6.60 -0.46 5.58
N ARG A 16 -6.68 -1.01 6.79
CA ARG A 16 -5.53 -1.08 7.69
C ARG A 16 -4.42 -1.95 7.11
N PHE A 17 -4.77 -3.11 6.58
CA PHE A 17 -3.81 -4.00 5.93
C PHE A 17 -3.07 -3.28 4.79
N LEU A 18 -3.82 -2.60 3.92
CA LEU A 18 -3.24 -1.88 2.79
C LEU A 18 -2.27 -0.79 3.26
N LEU A 19 -2.68 0.01 4.23
CA LEU A 19 -1.85 1.11 4.72
C LEU A 19 -0.58 0.61 5.39
N ILE A 20 -0.67 -0.44 6.21
CA ILE A 20 0.49 -1.06 6.84
C ILE A 20 1.47 -1.55 5.76
N ASN A 21 0.94 -2.17 4.70
CA ASN A 21 1.76 -2.68 3.62
C ASN A 21 2.36 -1.56 2.76
N ILE A 22 1.61 -0.49 2.49
CA ILE A 22 2.15 0.67 1.78
C ILE A 22 3.34 1.24 2.54
N ILE A 23 3.22 1.40 3.86
CA ILE A 23 4.30 1.90 4.70
C ILE A 23 5.52 0.99 4.59
N GLY A 24 5.33 -0.32 4.74
CA GLY A 24 6.41 -1.29 4.65
C GLY A 24 7.07 -1.35 3.28
N ILE A 25 6.27 -1.27 2.22
CA ILE A 25 6.78 -1.28 0.84
C ILE A 25 7.59 0.00 0.58
N MET A 26 7.10 1.15 1.01
CA MET A 26 7.82 2.41 0.81
C MET A 26 9.14 2.43 1.59
N ASP A 27 9.15 1.92 2.82
CA ASP A 27 10.40 1.80 3.59
C ASP A 27 11.37 0.83 2.92
N SER A 28 10.89 -0.30 2.44
CA SER A 28 11.72 -1.29 1.75
C SER A 28 12.31 -0.72 0.46
N LEU A 29 11.52 0.06 -0.27
CA LEU A 29 11.97 0.72 -1.48
C LEU A 29 13.02 1.79 -1.18
N LYS A 30 12.81 2.58 -0.12
CA LYS A 30 13.74 3.61 0.30
C LYS A 30 15.11 3.03 0.67
N GLU A 31 15.11 1.88 1.35
CA GLU A 31 16.32 1.17 1.74
C GLU A 31 16.92 0.33 0.59
N GLU A 32 16.34 0.42 -0.58
CA GLU A 32 16.80 -0.30 -1.78
C GLU A 32 16.77 -1.83 -1.63
N LEU A 33 15.88 -2.33 -0.77
CA LEU A 33 15.69 -3.76 -0.58
C LEU A 33 14.80 -4.36 -1.64
N ILE A 34 13.96 -3.55 -2.26
CA ILE A 34 13.10 -3.95 -3.38
C ILE A 34 13.19 -2.88 -4.47
N THR A 35 12.76 -3.25 -5.67
CA THR A 35 12.76 -2.35 -6.82
C THR A 35 11.39 -1.72 -7.03
N ILE A 36 11.33 -0.67 -7.84
CA ILE A 36 10.05 -0.07 -8.25
C ILE A 36 9.21 -1.09 -9.01
N ASP A 37 9.83 -1.92 -9.86
CA ASP A 37 9.13 -2.99 -10.57
C ASP A 37 8.47 -3.96 -9.61
N GLU A 38 9.15 -4.34 -8.53
CA GLU A 38 8.58 -5.20 -7.51
C GLU A 38 7.37 -4.55 -6.82
N CYS A 39 7.45 -3.24 -6.55
CA CYS A 39 6.32 -2.50 -5.97
C CYS A 39 5.09 -2.60 -6.88
N GLU A 40 5.28 -2.45 -8.19
CA GLU A 40 4.20 -2.54 -9.16
C GLU A 40 3.60 -3.93 -9.19
N ILE A 41 4.43 -4.96 -9.16
CA ILE A 41 3.97 -6.36 -9.15
C ILE A 41 3.17 -6.66 -7.88
N TYR A 42 3.66 -6.20 -6.73
CA TYR A 42 3.06 -6.55 -5.45
C TYR A 42 1.74 -5.82 -5.18
N LEU A 43 1.67 -4.52 -5.47
CA LEU A 43 0.51 -3.75 -5.03
C LEU A 43 0.19 -2.54 -5.93
N PHE A 44 1.19 -1.82 -6.42
CA PHE A 44 0.99 -0.54 -7.11
C PHE A 44 0.77 -0.76 -8.60
N SER A 45 -0.40 -1.29 -8.95
CA SER A 45 -0.76 -1.64 -10.32
C SER A 45 -2.21 -1.28 -10.64
N PRO A 46 -2.55 -1.11 -11.92
CA PRO A 46 -3.95 -0.92 -12.32
C PRO A 46 -4.85 -2.07 -11.88
N TYR A 47 -4.34 -3.30 -11.90
CA TYR A 47 -5.10 -4.47 -11.44
C TYR A 47 -5.52 -4.31 -9.98
N SER A 48 -4.58 -3.98 -9.09
CA SER A 48 -4.86 -3.79 -7.67
C SER A 48 -5.83 -2.64 -7.46
N ILE A 49 -5.61 -1.54 -8.15
CA ILE A 49 -6.46 -0.33 -8.03
C ILE A 49 -7.89 -0.66 -8.42
N ASP A 50 -8.10 -1.34 -9.56
CA ASP A 50 -9.43 -1.68 -10.02
C ASP A 50 -10.15 -2.62 -9.04
N LYS A 51 -9.42 -3.61 -8.52
CA LYS A 51 -9.94 -4.55 -7.54
C LYS A 51 -10.40 -3.82 -6.27
N LEU A 52 -9.60 -2.90 -5.78
CA LEU A 52 -9.90 -2.16 -4.56
C LEU A 52 -11.03 -1.16 -4.76
N ARG A 53 -11.16 -0.59 -5.95
CA ARG A 53 -12.33 0.25 -6.29
C ARG A 53 -13.62 -0.53 -6.25
N GLU A 54 -13.61 -1.77 -6.73
CA GLU A 54 -14.78 -2.65 -6.67
C GLU A 54 -15.20 -2.91 -5.22
N LEU A 55 -14.23 -2.97 -4.31
CA LEU A 55 -14.49 -3.15 -2.88
C LEU A 55 -14.85 -1.84 -2.17
N LYS A 56 -14.89 -0.74 -2.91
CA LYS A 56 -15.21 0.60 -2.40
C LYS A 56 -14.27 1.07 -1.29
N ILE A 57 -13.00 0.77 -1.47
CA ILE A 57 -11.94 1.21 -0.55
C ILE A 57 -11.82 2.74 -0.61
N ASN A 58 -11.43 3.35 0.51
CA ASN A 58 -11.24 4.78 0.67
C ASN A 58 -10.45 5.37 -0.51
N ASN A 59 -10.98 6.43 -1.11
CA ASN A 59 -10.37 7.06 -2.26
C ASN A 59 -8.96 7.62 -1.99
N GLU A 60 -8.67 8.01 -0.76
CA GLU A 60 -7.33 8.49 -0.42
C GLU A 60 -6.30 7.37 -0.47
N ILE A 61 -6.68 6.15 -0.11
CA ILE A 61 -5.81 4.97 -0.26
C ILE A 61 -5.61 4.66 -1.74
N ILE A 62 -6.68 4.70 -2.52
CA ILE A 62 -6.61 4.52 -3.97
C ILE A 62 -5.65 5.55 -4.59
N SER A 63 -5.74 6.82 -4.15
CA SER A 63 -4.83 7.87 -4.62
C SER A 63 -3.37 7.56 -4.32
N LEU A 64 -3.07 7.04 -3.13
CA LEU A 64 -1.70 6.64 -2.80
C LEU A 64 -1.19 5.56 -3.74
N LEU A 65 -2.01 4.57 -4.02
CA LEU A 65 -1.64 3.50 -4.94
C LEU A 65 -1.43 4.03 -6.36
N LYS A 66 -2.31 4.92 -6.80
CA LYS A 66 -2.21 5.53 -8.12
C LYS A 66 -0.94 6.35 -8.27
N GLU A 67 -0.61 7.17 -7.26
CA GLU A 67 0.63 7.94 -7.27
C GLU A 67 1.85 7.01 -7.22
N GLY A 68 1.76 5.89 -6.52
CA GLY A 68 2.82 4.89 -6.50
C GLY A 68 3.10 4.28 -7.87
N THR A 69 2.10 4.19 -8.74
CA THR A 69 2.32 3.71 -10.11
C THR A 69 3.17 4.66 -10.94
N GLU A 70 3.34 5.91 -10.48
CA GLU A 70 4.11 6.93 -11.18
C GLU A 70 5.58 7.02 -10.73
N LEU A 71 5.99 6.21 -9.75
CA LEU A 71 7.36 6.25 -9.22
C LEU A 71 8.43 5.98 -10.29
N GLU A 72 8.13 5.12 -11.24
CA GLU A 72 9.05 4.84 -12.35
C GLU A 72 9.32 6.11 -13.16
N ASP A 73 8.29 6.90 -13.42
CA ASP A 73 8.43 8.16 -14.14
C ASP A 73 9.22 9.18 -13.32
N VAL A 74 8.99 9.24 -12.01
CA VAL A 74 9.77 10.12 -11.12
C VAL A 74 11.24 9.73 -11.17
N GLU A 75 11.56 8.45 -11.06
CA GLU A 75 12.93 7.98 -11.13
C GLU A 75 13.58 8.33 -12.46
N SER A 76 12.84 8.17 -13.56
CA SER A 76 13.34 8.39 -14.91
C SER A 76 13.51 9.87 -15.25
N LEU A 77 12.53 10.70 -14.87
CA LEU A 77 12.47 12.10 -15.29
C LEU A 77 13.04 13.07 -14.27
N VAL A 78 12.89 12.78 -12.98
CA VAL A 78 13.31 13.70 -11.89
C VAL A 78 13.87 12.86 -10.74
N PRO A 79 14.97 12.12 -10.96
CA PRO A 79 15.49 11.18 -9.97
C PRO A 79 15.81 11.82 -8.62
N GLU A 80 16.14 13.09 -8.59
CA GLU A 80 16.43 13.83 -7.35
C GLU A 80 15.19 13.98 -6.45
N LYS A 81 13.99 13.75 -6.99
CA LYS A 81 12.74 13.82 -6.24
C LYS A 81 12.22 12.45 -5.79
N LEU A 82 12.90 11.37 -6.15
CA LEU A 82 12.41 10.03 -5.85
C LEU A 82 12.27 9.80 -4.34
N LYS A 83 13.30 10.10 -3.57
CA LYS A 83 13.26 9.88 -2.11
C LYS A 83 12.17 10.69 -1.42
N SER A 84 12.02 11.95 -1.81
CA SER A 84 10.98 12.81 -1.21
C SER A 84 9.59 12.34 -1.60
N THR A 85 9.41 11.81 -2.81
CA THR A 85 8.13 11.26 -3.25
C THR A 85 7.79 10.01 -2.46
N ILE A 86 8.75 9.11 -2.27
CA ILE A 86 8.57 7.91 -1.44
C ILE A 86 8.20 8.29 -0.01
N ASP A 87 8.91 9.23 0.58
CA ASP A 87 8.61 9.70 1.94
C ASP A 87 7.23 10.33 2.04
N ASN A 88 6.82 11.09 1.03
CA ASN A 88 5.49 11.70 1.00
C ASN A 88 4.40 10.63 1.01
N LEU A 89 4.52 9.59 0.17
CA LEU A 89 3.56 8.50 0.14
C LEU A 89 3.51 7.77 1.49
N LYS A 90 4.67 7.51 2.07
CA LYS A 90 4.77 6.86 3.38
C LYS A 90 4.07 7.68 4.47
N PHE A 91 4.39 8.96 4.58
CA PHE A 91 3.82 9.80 5.64
C PHE A 91 2.33 9.99 5.48
N ARG A 92 1.83 10.07 4.27
CA ARG A 92 0.39 10.13 4.02
C ARG A 92 -0.30 8.83 4.44
N ALA A 93 0.34 7.69 4.17
CA ALA A 93 -0.18 6.40 4.62
C ALA A 93 -0.22 6.30 6.14
N ILE A 94 0.83 6.79 6.81
CA ILE A 94 0.88 6.83 8.28
C ILE A 94 -0.27 7.69 8.82
N ASP A 95 -0.49 8.86 8.23
CA ASP A 95 -1.57 9.75 8.68
C ASP A 95 -2.94 9.09 8.52
N LEU A 96 -3.20 8.46 7.37
CA LEU A 96 -4.45 7.75 7.14
C LEU A 96 -4.63 6.60 8.11
N LEU A 97 -3.57 5.83 8.36
CA LEU A 97 -3.63 4.70 9.28
C LEU A 97 -3.96 5.17 10.70
N SER A 98 -3.41 6.31 11.11
CA SER A 98 -3.65 6.85 12.45
C SER A 98 -5.10 7.24 12.67
N LYS A 99 -5.85 7.47 11.60
CA LYS A 99 -7.26 7.88 11.66
C LYS A 99 -8.24 6.71 11.60
N ILE A 100 -7.76 5.53 11.27
CA ILE A 100 -8.64 4.35 11.16
C ILE A 100 -8.68 3.66 12.51
N SER A 101 -9.89 3.59 13.08
CA SER A 101 -10.11 2.93 14.36
C SER A 101 -9.83 1.42 14.27
N ASN A 102 -9.27 0.87 15.32
CA ASN A 102 -9.10 -0.57 15.45
C ASN A 102 -10.13 -1.18 16.41
N GLU A 103 -11.19 -0.46 16.73
CA GLU A 103 -12.22 -0.89 17.70
C GLU A 103 -12.93 -2.17 17.30
N GLU A 104 -13.02 -2.44 15.99
CA GLU A 104 -13.69 -3.62 15.46
C GLU A 104 -12.74 -4.81 15.26
N ILE A 105 -11.49 -4.68 15.68
CA ILE A 105 -10.55 -5.78 15.53
C ILE A 105 -10.87 -6.85 16.57
N CYS A 106 -11.25 -8.02 16.06
CA CYS A 106 -11.43 -9.19 16.90
C CYS A 106 -10.07 -9.65 17.42
N GLU A 107 -9.98 -9.96 18.72
CA GLU A 107 -8.73 -10.42 19.33
C GLU A 107 -8.18 -11.70 18.68
N TYR A 108 -9.05 -12.45 17.98
CA TYR A 108 -8.65 -13.67 17.30
C TYR A 108 -8.38 -13.43 15.80
N LYS A 109 -8.35 -12.17 15.39
CA LYS A 109 -8.17 -11.85 13.98
C LYS A 109 -6.77 -12.23 13.50
N LYS A 110 -6.72 -12.97 12.42
CA LYS A 110 -5.47 -13.35 11.77
C LYS A 110 -5.56 -13.00 10.29
N TRP A 111 -4.45 -12.51 9.74
CA TRP A 111 -4.36 -12.30 8.30
C TRP A 111 -4.16 -13.62 7.56
N ILE A 112 -3.32 -14.46 8.13
CA ILE A 112 -2.97 -15.75 7.50
C ILE A 112 -4.15 -16.70 7.61
N ASP A 113 -4.60 -17.14 6.48
CA ASP A 113 -5.74 -18.04 6.35
C ASP A 113 -5.34 -19.51 6.52
#